data_7b95e0d58ac23a627523fdbed9e13ab6
#
_entry.id   7b95e0d58ac23a627523fdbed9e13ab6
#
_cell.length_a   1.000
_cell.length_b   1.000
_cell.length_c   1.000
_cell.angle_alpha   90.00
_cell.angle_beta   90.00
_cell.angle_gamma   90.00
#
_symmetry.space_group_name_H-M   'P 1'
#
loop_
_entity.id
_entity.type
_entity.pdbx_description
1 polymer ?
#
loop_
_entity_poly.entity_id
_entity_poly.type
_entity_poly.pdbx_seq_one_letter_code
_entity_poly.pdbx_strand_id
1 'polypeptide(L)'
;ADLNLWRGNYDETIKYCDLIIDFKKNQYKEKIARIGDLTDMQEFAGIPLILEAPAGSVTCGNAYNEIFGTGNSFESIFELYFRNNQQVKNKYVNEFFGKDRLGSISGLSRYCKDAATGNSDLFTKNDCRVYATSEKSNSRYAITKYVNSYVSMDIKNVTDEKSLKLTTSRGNAEYANWIIYRLTDVMLMKAEACILKGEAEYETAFTLINAVNKRAHNYTTSAAKDTLVFDDYRTSQEKMEQLLLDERNRELMFEGKRWYDLVRIAVRDGNNQRLVSEATKKYQDKVNALKIKLADPNIIFFPYNKEELKVNPFLKQNSAYGNTEEFEQ
;
A
#
# COMPACT_ATOMS: atom_id res chain seq x y z
N ALA A 1 13.58 -12.04 -0.52
CA ALA A 1 13.74 -10.62 -0.83
C ALA A 1 13.61 -9.77 0.43
N ASP A 2 12.44 -9.74 1.08
CA ASP A 2 12.13 -8.86 2.21
C ASP A 2 13.17 -8.94 3.36
N LEU A 3 13.50 -10.14 3.84
CA LEU A 3 14.54 -10.32 4.89
C LEU A 3 15.91 -9.76 4.48
N ASN A 4 16.28 -9.88 3.21
CA ASN A 4 17.53 -9.33 2.70
C ASN A 4 17.50 -7.81 2.64
N LEU A 5 16.35 -7.22 2.30
CA LEU A 5 16.13 -5.78 2.34
C LEU A 5 16.32 -5.21 3.75
N TRP A 6 15.73 -5.86 4.77
CA TRP A 6 15.91 -5.51 6.19
C TRP A 6 17.36 -5.59 6.67
N ARG A 7 18.15 -6.51 6.10
CA ARG A 7 19.57 -6.71 6.44
C ARG A 7 20.53 -5.83 5.64
N GLY A 8 20.01 -5.01 4.71
CA GLY A 8 20.85 -4.20 3.82
C GLY A 8 21.55 -5.00 2.70
N ASN A 9 21.14 -6.25 2.47
CA ASN A 9 21.71 -7.09 1.42
C ASN A 9 20.99 -6.82 0.09
N TYR A 10 21.27 -5.68 -0.53
CA TYR A 10 20.51 -5.18 -1.68
C TYR A 10 20.66 -6.03 -2.92
N ASP A 11 21.86 -6.57 -3.20
CA ASP A 11 22.08 -7.47 -4.34
C ASP A 11 21.24 -8.75 -4.24
N GLU A 12 21.22 -9.37 -3.08
CA GLU A 12 20.38 -10.56 -2.85
C GLU A 12 18.87 -10.20 -2.88
N THR A 13 18.51 -9.00 -2.41
CA THR A 13 17.12 -8.51 -2.52
C THR A 13 16.70 -8.44 -3.98
N ILE A 14 17.48 -7.77 -4.83
CA ILE A 14 17.22 -7.62 -6.27
C ILE A 14 17.12 -8.99 -6.93
N LYS A 15 18.08 -9.87 -6.70
CA LYS A 15 18.11 -11.23 -7.23
C LYS A 15 16.82 -12.02 -6.91
N TYR A 16 16.37 -12.02 -5.65
CA TYR A 16 15.14 -12.73 -5.28
C TYR A 16 13.88 -12.07 -5.81
N CYS A 17 13.85 -10.73 -5.93
CA CYS A 17 12.76 -10.04 -6.62
C CYS A 17 12.70 -10.41 -8.09
N ASP A 18 13.84 -10.48 -8.78
CA ASP A 18 13.92 -10.87 -10.19
C ASP A 18 13.43 -12.30 -10.44
N LEU A 19 13.76 -13.24 -9.58
CA LEU A 19 13.24 -14.61 -9.68
C LEU A 19 11.71 -14.64 -9.65
N ILE A 20 11.08 -13.84 -8.79
CA ILE A 20 9.61 -13.77 -8.71
C ILE A 20 9.03 -13.06 -9.93
N ILE A 21 9.64 -11.95 -10.35
CA ILE A 21 9.21 -11.18 -11.52
C ILE A 21 9.29 -12.05 -12.78
N ASP A 22 10.40 -12.77 -12.97
CA ASP A 22 10.59 -13.64 -14.13
C ASP A 22 9.63 -14.84 -14.11
N PHE A 23 9.36 -15.41 -12.94
CA PHE A 23 8.31 -16.41 -12.79
C PHE A 23 6.95 -15.90 -13.26
N LYS A 24 6.56 -14.69 -12.85
CA LYS A 24 5.29 -14.05 -13.27
C LYS A 24 5.28 -13.72 -14.75
N LYS A 25 6.39 -13.28 -15.34
CA LYS A 25 6.51 -13.08 -16.79
C LYS A 25 6.32 -14.36 -17.57
N ASN A 26 6.92 -15.46 -17.12
CA ASN A 26 6.75 -16.77 -17.76
C ASN A 26 5.31 -17.27 -17.63
N GLN A 27 4.71 -17.16 -16.45
CA GLN A 27 3.30 -17.50 -16.23
C GLN A 27 2.36 -16.69 -17.14
N TYR A 28 2.64 -15.41 -17.37
CA TYR A 28 1.88 -14.55 -18.27
C TYR A 28 2.01 -15.01 -19.74
N LYS A 29 3.23 -15.32 -20.20
CA LYS A 29 3.46 -15.85 -21.55
C LYS A 29 2.75 -17.17 -21.79
N GLU A 30 2.78 -18.08 -20.82
CA GLU A 30 2.05 -19.35 -20.88
C GLU A 30 0.53 -19.13 -20.93
N LYS A 31 0.00 -18.17 -20.17
CA LYS A 31 -1.41 -17.81 -20.18
C LYS A 31 -1.83 -17.27 -21.56
N ILE A 32 -1.05 -16.36 -22.15
CA ILE A 32 -1.28 -15.85 -23.52
C ILE A 32 -1.23 -16.99 -24.54
N ALA A 33 -0.22 -17.85 -24.49
CA ALA A 33 -0.10 -18.97 -25.43
C ALA A 33 -1.28 -19.94 -25.39
N ARG A 34 -1.93 -20.06 -24.22
CA ARG A 34 -3.07 -20.94 -24.01
C ARG A 34 -4.42 -20.32 -24.38
N ILE A 35 -4.63 -19.03 -24.08
CA ILE A 35 -5.95 -18.39 -24.14
C ILE A 35 -6.02 -17.34 -25.25
N GLY A 36 -4.88 -16.84 -25.74
CA GLY A 36 -4.78 -15.70 -26.64
C GLY A 36 -4.60 -14.38 -25.88
N ASP A 37 -4.91 -13.28 -26.54
CA ASP A 37 -4.75 -11.95 -25.95
C ASP A 37 -5.60 -11.78 -24.67
N LEU A 38 -4.95 -11.24 -23.62
CA LEU A 38 -5.58 -10.92 -22.37
C LEU A 38 -6.01 -9.45 -22.37
N THR A 39 -7.31 -9.21 -22.32
CA THR A 39 -7.88 -7.85 -22.33
C THR A 39 -7.82 -7.16 -20.96
N ASP A 40 -7.57 -7.92 -19.91
CA ASP A 40 -7.56 -7.52 -18.49
C ASP A 40 -6.15 -7.33 -17.92
N MET A 41 -5.11 -7.58 -18.71
CA MET A 41 -3.71 -7.47 -18.30
C MET A 41 -2.86 -6.78 -19.35
N GLN A 42 -1.79 -6.12 -18.90
CA GLN A 42 -0.80 -5.48 -19.77
C GLN A 42 0.58 -5.47 -19.11
N GLU A 43 1.65 -5.45 -19.93
CA GLU A 43 3.00 -5.23 -19.43
C GLU A 43 3.31 -3.75 -19.20
N PHE A 44 3.78 -3.45 -17.99
CA PHE A 44 4.36 -2.16 -17.61
C PHE A 44 5.83 -2.37 -17.27
N ALA A 45 6.73 -1.69 -17.97
CA ALA A 45 8.17 -1.96 -17.89
C ALA A 45 8.53 -3.44 -18.11
N GLY A 46 7.80 -4.12 -19.01
CA GLY A 46 7.98 -5.55 -19.28
C GLY A 46 7.53 -6.47 -18.13
N ILE A 47 6.73 -5.98 -17.18
CA ILE A 47 6.16 -6.75 -16.06
C ILE A 47 4.63 -6.77 -16.21
N PRO A 48 4.00 -7.96 -16.27
CA PRO A 48 2.55 -8.06 -16.46
C PRO A 48 1.79 -7.70 -15.20
N LEU A 49 0.89 -6.72 -15.31
CA LEU A 49 -0.01 -6.28 -14.24
C LEU A 49 -1.46 -6.32 -14.70
N ILE A 50 -2.37 -6.47 -13.75
CA ILE A 50 -3.81 -6.39 -14.00
C ILE A 50 -4.16 -4.92 -14.26
N LEU A 51 -4.92 -4.67 -15.32
CA LEU A 51 -5.36 -3.34 -15.72
C LEU A 51 -6.43 -2.79 -14.78
N GLU A 52 -6.42 -1.48 -14.54
CA GLU A 52 -7.54 -0.79 -13.89
C GLU A 52 -8.79 -0.78 -14.75
N ALA A 53 -8.62 -0.63 -16.08
CA ALA A 53 -9.69 -0.73 -17.05
C ALA A 53 -9.29 -1.71 -18.15
N PRO A 54 -9.97 -2.85 -18.31
CA PRO A 54 -9.79 -3.75 -19.43
C PRO A 54 -9.95 -3.05 -20.77
N ALA A 55 -9.31 -3.55 -21.81
CA ALA A 55 -9.38 -2.97 -23.15
C ALA A 55 -10.85 -2.84 -23.61
N GLY A 56 -11.23 -1.62 -24.04
CA GLY A 56 -12.59 -1.31 -24.48
C GLY A 56 -13.60 -1.05 -23.33
N SER A 57 -13.18 -1.10 -22.07
CA SER A 57 -14.05 -0.80 -20.94
C SER A 57 -14.34 0.71 -20.84
N VAL A 58 -15.54 1.03 -20.38
CA VAL A 58 -15.97 2.40 -20.02
C VAL A 58 -15.85 2.66 -18.51
N THR A 59 -15.39 1.67 -17.75
CA THR A 59 -15.23 1.76 -16.30
C THR A 59 -13.85 1.27 -15.88
N CYS A 60 -13.32 1.82 -14.76
CA CYS A 60 -12.16 1.33 -14.05
C CYS A 60 -12.53 0.69 -12.71
N GLY A 61 -11.54 0.08 -12.03
CA GLY A 61 -11.70 -0.68 -10.80
C GLY A 61 -11.41 -2.18 -10.94
N ASN A 62 -11.07 -2.63 -12.14
CA ASN A 62 -10.82 -4.04 -12.41
C ASN A 62 -9.65 -4.60 -11.56
N ALA A 63 -8.55 -3.87 -11.44
CA ALA A 63 -7.43 -4.33 -10.63
C ALA A 63 -7.83 -4.53 -9.16
N TYR A 64 -8.64 -3.62 -8.60
CA TYR A 64 -9.19 -3.80 -7.26
C TYR A 64 -10.05 -5.07 -7.17
N ASN A 65 -10.96 -5.26 -8.12
CA ASN A 65 -11.90 -6.38 -8.11
C ASN A 65 -11.19 -7.74 -8.16
N GLU A 66 -10.17 -7.86 -9.01
CA GLU A 66 -9.37 -9.07 -9.11
C GLU A 66 -8.51 -9.33 -7.87
N ILE A 67 -7.84 -8.28 -7.36
CA ILE A 67 -6.86 -8.42 -6.27
C ILE A 67 -7.57 -8.57 -4.91
N PHE A 68 -8.56 -7.71 -4.61
CA PHE A 68 -9.19 -7.64 -3.29
C PHE A 68 -10.60 -8.20 -3.25
N GLY A 69 -11.35 -8.09 -4.34
CA GLY A 69 -12.73 -8.60 -4.44
C GLY A 69 -12.78 -10.12 -4.60
N THR A 70 -12.05 -10.64 -5.57
CA THR A 70 -11.97 -12.07 -5.87
C THR A 70 -10.88 -12.75 -5.04
N GLY A 71 -9.73 -12.09 -4.91
CA GLY A 71 -8.54 -12.65 -4.26
C GLY A 71 -7.85 -13.74 -5.08
N ASN A 72 -6.68 -14.19 -4.63
CA ASN A 72 -5.85 -15.17 -5.33
C ASN A 72 -5.62 -14.81 -6.81
N SER A 73 -5.40 -13.51 -7.05
CA SER A 73 -5.25 -12.96 -8.40
C SER A 73 -3.91 -13.35 -9.03
N PHE A 74 -3.75 -12.99 -10.32
CA PHE A 74 -2.45 -13.16 -10.97
C PHE A 74 -1.30 -12.47 -10.23
N GLU A 75 -1.53 -11.32 -9.63
CA GLU A 75 -0.52 -10.58 -8.86
C GLU A 75 -0.26 -11.16 -7.46
N SER A 76 -1.08 -12.08 -6.98
CA SER A 76 -0.89 -12.71 -5.67
C SER A 76 0.38 -13.57 -5.64
N ILE A 77 1.12 -13.49 -4.54
CA ILE A 77 2.30 -14.29 -4.24
C ILE A 77 2.05 -15.10 -2.97
N PHE A 78 1.53 -14.46 -1.93
CA PHE A 78 1.19 -15.13 -0.69
C PHE A 78 0.00 -14.42 -0.03
N GLU A 79 -1.10 -15.18 0.16
CA GLU A 79 -2.32 -14.73 0.83
C GLU A 79 -2.72 -15.72 1.92
N LEU A 80 -3.24 -15.18 3.02
CA LEU A 80 -3.99 -15.96 4.01
C LEU A 80 -5.43 -16.08 3.52
N TYR A 81 -5.89 -17.30 3.34
CA TYR A 81 -7.17 -17.60 2.74
C TYR A 81 -8.25 -17.86 3.79
N PHE A 82 -9.40 -17.20 3.65
CA PHE A 82 -10.56 -17.33 4.52
C PHE A 82 -11.79 -17.76 3.72
N ARG A 83 -12.58 -18.69 4.26
CA ARG A 83 -13.77 -19.23 3.59
C ARG A 83 -15.00 -19.21 4.48
N ASN A 84 -16.17 -19.08 3.85
CA ASN A 84 -17.48 -19.11 4.51
C ASN A 84 -17.76 -20.40 5.29
N ASN A 85 -17.24 -21.53 4.81
CA ASN A 85 -17.45 -22.85 5.42
C ASN A 85 -16.39 -23.23 6.48
N GLN A 86 -15.49 -22.33 6.83
CA GLN A 86 -14.44 -22.54 7.83
C GLN A 86 -14.73 -21.71 9.08
N GLN A 87 -14.35 -22.23 10.24
CA GLN A 87 -14.48 -21.49 11.51
C GLN A 87 -13.48 -20.34 11.64
N VAL A 88 -12.47 -20.27 10.75
CA VAL A 88 -11.43 -19.24 10.79
C VAL A 88 -11.86 -18.06 9.92
N LYS A 89 -12.07 -16.92 10.57
CA LYS A 89 -12.54 -15.68 9.96
C LYS A 89 -11.48 -14.60 10.02
N ASN A 90 -11.46 -13.70 9.05
CA ASN A 90 -10.64 -12.50 9.08
C ASN A 90 -11.27 -11.46 10.04
N LYS A 91 -11.03 -11.64 11.32
CA LYS A 91 -11.56 -10.74 12.35
C LYS A 91 -11.03 -9.32 12.21
N TYR A 92 -9.78 -9.15 11.77
CA TYR A 92 -9.14 -7.84 11.65
C TYR A 92 -9.88 -6.95 10.65
N VAL A 93 -10.12 -7.43 9.43
CA VAL A 93 -10.88 -6.67 8.42
C VAL A 93 -12.30 -6.41 8.90
N ASN A 94 -12.94 -7.41 9.51
CA ASN A 94 -14.29 -7.26 10.02
C ASN A 94 -14.42 -6.22 11.15
N GLU A 95 -13.44 -6.11 12.04
CA GLU A 95 -13.48 -5.18 13.18
C GLU A 95 -13.04 -3.77 12.82
N PHE A 96 -12.01 -3.62 11.98
CA PHE A 96 -11.35 -2.34 11.75
C PHE A 96 -11.72 -1.65 10.44
N PHE A 97 -12.28 -2.36 9.45
CA PHE A 97 -12.59 -1.81 8.14
C PHE A 97 -14.10 -1.66 7.93
N GLY A 98 -14.50 -0.68 7.12
CA GLY A 98 -15.91 -0.41 6.81
C GLY A 98 -16.53 0.75 7.58
N LYS A 99 -17.75 1.15 7.17
CA LYS A 99 -18.41 2.41 7.62
C LYS A 99 -18.70 2.47 9.12
N ASP A 100 -19.09 1.35 9.70
CA ASP A 100 -19.60 1.28 11.08
C ASP A 100 -18.58 0.60 12.02
N ARG A 101 -17.31 0.62 11.67
CA ARG A 101 -16.25 -0.08 12.38
C ARG A 101 -15.27 0.89 13.05
N LEU A 102 -14.45 0.36 13.96
CA LEU A 102 -13.44 1.11 14.72
C LEU A 102 -12.42 1.81 13.83
N GLY A 103 -12.19 1.29 12.61
CA GLY A 103 -11.30 1.86 11.61
C GLY A 103 -11.83 3.07 10.84
N SER A 104 -13.01 3.62 11.18
CA SER A 104 -13.46 4.91 10.66
C SER A 104 -12.64 6.03 11.26
N ILE A 105 -11.58 6.45 10.57
CA ILE A 105 -10.59 7.38 11.13
C ILE A 105 -10.78 8.78 10.54
N SER A 106 -10.91 9.77 11.40
CA SER A 106 -10.99 11.19 11.02
C SER A 106 -9.68 11.73 10.41
N GLY A 107 -8.53 11.15 10.75
CA GLY A 107 -7.20 11.61 10.30
C GLY A 107 -6.83 11.23 8.86
N LEU A 108 -7.63 10.41 8.17
CA LEU A 108 -7.37 10.01 6.78
C LEU A 108 -7.68 11.09 5.75
N SER A 109 -8.31 12.20 6.12
CA SER A 109 -8.77 13.25 5.22
C SER A 109 -7.65 13.86 4.34
N ARG A 110 -6.41 13.85 4.81
CA ARG A 110 -5.26 14.32 4.02
C ARG A 110 -4.83 13.37 2.92
N TYR A 111 -5.03 12.08 3.11
CA TYR A 111 -4.65 11.05 2.14
C TYR A 111 -5.82 10.61 1.26
N CYS A 112 -7.05 10.85 1.71
CA CYS A 112 -8.24 10.62 0.92
C CYS A 112 -8.60 11.91 0.17
N LYS A 113 -9.24 11.80 -1.00
CA LYS A 113 -9.72 12.97 -1.71
C LYS A 113 -10.79 13.70 -0.92
N ASP A 114 -10.61 15.00 -0.73
CA ASP A 114 -11.65 15.85 -0.18
C ASP A 114 -12.74 16.07 -1.24
N ALA A 115 -13.99 15.71 -0.90
CA ALA A 115 -15.13 15.84 -1.82
C ALA A 115 -15.47 17.30 -2.18
N ALA A 116 -15.02 18.28 -1.39
CA ALA A 116 -15.28 19.70 -1.66
C ALA A 116 -14.21 20.32 -2.55
N THR A 117 -12.95 19.94 -2.37
CA THR A 117 -11.80 20.53 -3.07
C THR A 117 -11.21 19.64 -4.15
N GLY A 118 -11.50 18.35 -4.13
CA GLY A 118 -10.89 17.37 -5.03
C GLY A 118 -9.41 17.11 -4.79
N ASN A 119 -8.85 17.63 -3.68
CA ASN A 119 -7.43 17.55 -3.38
C ASN A 119 -7.11 16.40 -2.41
N SER A 120 -5.95 15.81 -2.58
CA SER A 120 -5.34 14.87 -1.66
C SER A 120 -3.85 15.20 -1.56
N ASP A 121 -3.29 15.05 -0.36
CA ASP A 121 -1.84 15.25 -0.16
C ASP A 121 -1.01 14.10 -0.75
N LEU A 122 -1.64 12.97 -1.07
CA LEU A 122 -0.97 11.76 -1.52
C LEU A 122 -1.38 11.34 -2.94
N PHE A 123 -2.69 11.30 -3.21
CA PHE A 123 -3.21 10.84 -4.49
C PHE A 123 -3.32 11.99 -5.48
N THR A 124 -2.85 11.77 -6.69
CA THR A 124 -3.07 12.70 -7.80
C THR A 124 -4.54 12.72 -8.22
N LYS A 125 -4.95 13.78 -8.92
CA LYS A 125 -6.34 13.98 -9.31
C LYS A 125 -6.95 12.78 -10.08
N ASN A 126 -6.12 12.08 -10.84
CA ASN A 126 -6.55 11.00 -11.74
C ASN A 126 -6.23 9.60 -11.18
N ASP A 127 -5.83 9.48 -9.93
CA ASP A 127 -5.51 8.20 -9.31
C ASP A 127 -6.80 7.52 -8.80
N CYS A 128 -7.25 6.49 -9.51
CA CYS A 128 -8.48 5.80 -9.16
C CYS A 128 -8.39 4.97 -7.86
N ARG A 129 -7.20 4.68 -7.39
CA ARG A 129 -6.98 3.88 -6.16
C ARG A 129 -7.57 4.53 -4.93
N VAL A 130 -7.68 5.86 -4.90
CA VAL A 130 -8.27 6.58 -3.76
C VAL A 130 -9.72 6.17 -3.50
N TYR A 131 -10.51 5.99 -4.56
CA TYR A 131 -11.93 5.61 -4.46
C TYR A 131 -12.12 4.13 -4.15
N ALA A 132 -11.13 3.31 -4.50
CA ALA A 132 -11.15 1.88 -4.20
C ALA A 132 -10.73 1.58 -2.75
N THR A 133 -9.92 2.45 -2.12
CA THR A 133 -9.34 2.23 -0.79
C THR A 133 -10.15 2.81 0.35
N SER A 134 -10.85 3.93 0.12
CA SER A 134 -11.61 4.60 1.18
C SER A 134 -12.83 5.33 0.63
N GLU A 135 -13.84 5.46 1.47
CA GLU A 135 -15.09 6.16 1.17
C GLU A 135 -15.41 7.16 2.28
N LYS A 136 -15.84 8.37 1.90
CA LYS A 136 -16.31 9.37 2.86
C LYS A 136 -17.69 8.96 3.39
N SER A 137 -17.82 8.90 4.70
CA SER A 137 -19.08 8.64 5.40
C SER A 137 -19.27 9.71 6.47
N ASN A 138 -20.20 10.64 6.22
CA ASN A 138 -20.41 11.83 7.06
C ASN A 138 -19.12 12.65 7.23
N SER A 139 -18.65 12.83 8.46
CA SER A 139 -17.40 13.53 8.79
C SER A 139 -16.16 12.65 8.88
N ARG A 140 -16.29 11.35 8.53
CA ARG A 140 -15.21 10.37 8.66
C ARG A 140 -14.98 9.65 7.33
N TYR A 141 -13.82 9.03 7.22
CA TYR A 141 -13.49 8.13 6.10
C TYR A 141 -13.54 6.68 6.57
N ALA A 142 -14.25 5.85 5.82
CA ALA A 142 -14.28 4.41 6.04
C ALA A 142 -13.24 3.74 5.15
N ILE A 143 -12.49 2.81 5.70
CA ILE A 143 -11.61 1.94 4.91
C ILE A 143 -12.47 0.93 4.18
N THR A 144 -12.42 0.95 2.85
CA THR A 144 -13.23 0.06 1.99
C THR A 144 -12.41 -1.03 1.32
N LYS A 145 -11.07 -0.89 1.33
CA LYS A 145 -10.17 -1.95 0.86
C LYS A 145 -10.44 -3.25 1.63
N TYR A 146 -10.53 -4.37 0.96
CA TYR A 146 -10.96 -5.68 1.47
C TYR A 146 -12.45 -5.80 1.88
N VAL A 147 -13.17 -4.70 2.00
CA VAL A 147 -14.61 -4.72 2.39
C VAL A 147 -15.50 -4.81 1.18
N ASN A 148 -15.16 -4.08 0.11
CA ASN A 148 -15.90 -4.16 -1.14
C ASN A 148 -15.44 -5.39 -1.93
N SER A 149 -16.40 -6.18 -2.39
CA SER A 149 -16.14 -7.28 -3.34
C SER A 149 -16.11 -6.79 -4.78
N TYR A 150 -16.66 -5.61 -5.03
CA TYR A 150 -16.73 -5.02 -6.34
C TYR A 150 -16.72 -3.48 -6.28
N VAL A 151 -15.94 -2.88 -7.15
CA VAL A 151 -15.85 -1.43 -7.37
C VAL A 151 -15.89 -1.16 -8.87
N SER A 152 -16.71 -0.22 -9.30
CA SER A 152 -16.75 0.25 -10.69
C SER A 152 -16.91 1.76 -10.72
N MET A 153 -16.05 2.44 -11.47
CA MET A 153 -16.06 3.89 -11.61
C MET A 153 -16.11 4.23 -13.10
N ASP A 154 -16.99 5.16 -13.48
CA ASP A 154 -17.07 5.66 -14.86
C ASP A 154 -15.78 6.43 -15.19
N ILE A 155 -15.06 5.97 -16.21
CA ILE A 155 -13.80 6.56 -16.67
C ILE A 155 -13.92 8.04 -16.99
N LYS A 156 -15.04 8.47 -17.58
CA LYS A 156 -15.25 9.87 -17.97
C LYS A 156 -15.39 10.82 -16.79
N ASN A 157 -15.79 10.30 -15.63
CA ASN A 157 -16.12 11.07 -14.45
C ASN A 157 -15.08 10.95 -13.32
N VAL A 158 -14.05 10.13 -13.47
CA VAL A 158 -13.03 9.95 -12.41
C VAL A 158 -12.29 11.26 -12.09
N THR A 159 -12.17 12.17 -13.05
CA THR A 159 -11.52 13.47 -12.88
C THR A 159 -12.46 14.56 -12.34
N ASP A 160 -13.77 14.36 -12.43
CA ASP A 160 -14.79 15.26 -11.91
C ASP A 160 -15.54 14.58 -10.75
N GLU A 161 -15.15 14.96 -9.53
CA GLU A 161 -15.70 14.35 -8.31
C GLU A 161 -17.18 14.63 -8.09
N LYS A 162 -17.68 15.75 -8.61
CA LYS A 162 -19.11 16.11 -8.48
C LYS A 162 -20.00 15.21 -9.32
N SER A 163 -19.46 14.69 -10.41
CA SER A 163 -20.16 13.80 -11.35
C SER A 163 -19.65 12.36 -11.30
N LEU A 164 -18.74 12.03 -10.38
CA LEU A 164 -18.20 10.68 -10.22
C LEU A 164 -19.33 9.66 -9.99
N LYS A 165 -19.45 8.71 -10.91
CA LYS A 165 -20.35 7.56 -10.76
C LYS A 165 -19.54 6.38 -10.21
N LEU A 166 -19.59 6.23 -8.90
CA LEU A 166 -18.97 5.12 -8.18
C LEU A 166 -20.07 4.09 -7.81
N THR A 167 -19.90 2.86 -8.29
CA THR A 167 -20.73 1.72 -7.88
C THR A 167 -19.87 0.76 -7.05
N THR A 168 -20.37 0.39 -5.88
CA THR A 168 -19.70 -0.55 -4.99
C THR A 168 -20.64 -1.63 -4.53
N SER A 169 -20.14 -2.85 -4.39
CA SER A 169 -20.84 -3.94 -3.72
C SER A 169 -19.99 -4.43 -2.56
N ARG A 170 -20.60 -4.58 -1.39
CA ARG A 170 -19.89 -5.10 -0.22
C ARG A 170 -19.80 -6.62 -0.28
N GLY A 171 -18.61 -7.13 -0.01
CA GLY A 171 -18.39 -8.52 0.31
C GLY A 171 -18.61 -8.81 1.79
N ASN A 172 -18.45 -10.06 2.18
CA ASN A 172 -18.36 -10.40 3.58
C ASN A 172 -16.91 -10.25 4.05
N ALA A 173 -16.64 -9.19 4.80
CA ALA A 173 -15.29 -8.84 5.30
C ALA A 173 -14.64 -9.96 6.14
N GLU A 174 -15.45 -10.85 6.75
CA GLU A 174 -14.94 -12.01 7.50
C GLU A 174 -14.20 -13.03 6.61
N TYR A 175 -14.45 -13.00 5.29
CA TYR A 175 -13.86 -13.94 4.33
C TYR A 175 -12.95 -13.28 3.34
N ALA A 176 -12.62 -12.00 3.52
CA ALA A 176 -11.62 -11.33 2.70
C ALA A 176 -10.25 -11.95 2.95
N ASN A 177 -9.59 -12.38 1.89
CA ASN A 177 -8.21 -12.86 1.97
C ASN A 177 -7.29 -11.75 2.46
N TRP A 178 -6.30 -12.10 3.28
CA TRP A 178 -5.29 -11.14 3.69
C TRP A 178 -4.02 -11.33 2.87
N ILE A 179 -3.68 -10.34 2.07
CA ILE A 179 -2.52 -10.36 1.19
C ILE A 179 -1.27 -10.06 2.02
N ILE A 180 -0.32 -11.01 2.04
CA ILE A 180 0.98 -10.82 2.66
C ILE A 180 1.97 -10.27 1.63
N TYR A 181 2.03 -10.84 0.42
CA TYR A 181 2.87 -10.36 -0.67
C TYR A 181 2.14 -10.44 -2.01
N ARG A 182 2.30 -9.40 -2.83
CA ARG A 182 1.84 -9.34 -4.22
C ARG A 182 2.91 -8.72 -5.13
N LEU A 183 2.74 -8.88 -6.43
CA LEU A 183 3.77 -8.55 -7.42
C LEU A 183 4.23 -7.08 -7.33
N THR A 184 3.32 -6.14 -7.17
CA THR A 184 3.68 -4.72 -7.05
C THR A 184 4.48 -4.42 -5.78
N ASP A 185 4.25 -5.11 -4.66
CA ASP A 185 5.10 -4.99 -3.46
C ASP A 185 6.52 -5.48 -3.75
N VAL A 186 6.67 -6.60 -4.49
CA VAL A 186 7.99 -7.10 -4.90
C VAL A 186 8.70 -6.13 -5.85
N MET A 187 7.97 -5.53 -6.79
CA MET A 187 8.53 -4.49 -7.67
C MET A 187 9.04 -3.29 -6.87
N LEU A 188 8.28 -2.83 -5.88
CA LEU A 188 8.64 -1.69 -5.04
C LEU A 188 9.75 -2.04 -4.02
N MET A 189 9.85 -3.29 -3.54
CA MET A 189 11.00 -3.77 -2.77
C MET A 189 12.29 -3.78 -3.62
N LYS A 190 12.20 -4.22 -4.88
CA LYS A 190 13.34 -4.13 -5.81
C LYS A 190 13.75 -2.68 -6.04
N ALA A 191 12.79 -1.79 -6.26
CA ALA A 191 13.06 -0.37 -6.45
C ALA A 191 13.78 0.22 -5.23
N GLU A 192 13.38 -0.14 -4.01
CA GLU A 192 14.05 0.30 -2.77
C GLU A 192 15.52 -0.16 -2.74
N ALA A 193 15.77 -1.43 -3.03
CA ALA A 193 17.12 -1.96 -3.07
C ALA A 193 17.99 -1.27 -4.14
N CYS A 194 17.43 -0.98 -5.32
CA CYS A 194 18.10 -0.22 -6.37
C CYS A 194 18.47 1.20 -5.94
N ILE A 195 17.55 1.93 -5.29
CA ILE A 195 17.81 3.28 -4.77
C ILE A 195 18.98 3.23 -3.76
N LEU A 196 18.95 2.26 -2.85
CA LEU A 196 19.96 2.13 -1.79
C LEU A 196 21.31 1.60 -2.27
N LYS A 197 21.39 1.06 -3.48
CA LYS A 197 22.66 0.75 -4.16
C LYS A 197 23.35 1.99 -4.75
N GLY A 198 22.59 3.05 -5.01
CA GLY A 198 23.15 4.32 -5.48
C GLY A 198 22.68 4.74 -6.88
N GLU A 199 23.24 5.86 -7.34
CA GLU A 199 22.79 6.61 -8.51
C GLU A 199 22.74 5.79 -9.80
N ALA A 200 23.64 4.84 -9.98
CA ALA A 200 23.68 3.97 -11.17
C ALA A 200 22.42 3.13 -11.36
N GLU A 201 21.67 2.88 -10.28
CA GLU A 201 20.45 2.07 -10.29
C GLU A 201 19.14 2.91 -10.20
N TYR A 202 19.23 4.25 -10.17
CA TYR A 202 18.06 5.12 -10.01
C TYR A 202 17.09 5.00 -11.19
N GLU A 203 17.57 4.83 -12.41
CA GLU A 203 16.70 4.65 -13.57
C GLU A 203 15.91 3.33 -13.49
N THR A 204 16.55 2.26 -13.04
CA THR A 204 15.89 0.98 -12.79
C THR A 204 14.81 1.13 -11.72
N ALA A 205 15.13 1.79 -10.61
CA ALA A 205 14.19 2.05 -9.53
C ALA A 205 13.00 2.89 -10.01
N PHE A 206 13.27 3.99 -10.71
CA PHE A 206 12.24 4.87 -11.25
C PHE A 206 11.32 4.12 -12.23
N THR A 207 11.86 3.30 -13.09
CA THR A 207 11.10 2.50 -14.07
C THR A 207 10.10 1.58 -13.38
N LEU A 208 10.50 0.93 -12.28
CA LEU A 208 9.63 0.06 -11.48
C LEU A 208 8.53 0.85 -10.77
N ILE A 209 8.87 1.97 -10.12
CA ILE A 209 7.91 2.85 -9.44
C ILE A 209 6.89 3.40 -10.45
N ASN A 210 7.39 3.90 -11.59
CA ASN A 210 6.55 4.48 -12.63
C ASN A 210 5.65 3.43 -13.32
N ALA A 211 6.07 2.16 -13.39
CA ALA A 211 5.23 1.08 -13.88
C ALA A 211 3.96 0.90 -13.02
N VAL A 212 4.10 0.92 -11.69
CA VAL A 212 2.98 0.83 -10.75
C VAL A 212 2.09 2.09 -10.85
N ASN A 213 2.71 3.26 -10.90
CA ASN A 213 1.99 4.53 -11.06
C ASN A 213 1.20 4.58 -12.37
N LYS A 214 1.82 4.22 -13.49
CA LYS A 214 1.16 4.19 -14.82
C LYS A 214 -0.03 3.23 -14.85
N ARG A 215 0.05 2.07 -14.18
CA ARG A 215 -1.08 1.16 -14.08
C ARG A 215 -2.30 1.84 -13.46
N ALA A 216 -2.12 2.59 -12.37
CA ALA A 216 -3.20 3.31 -11.68
C ALA A 216 -3.86 4.43 -12.52
N HIS A 217 -3.19 4.89 -13.59
CA HIS A 217 -3.65 5.97 -14.49
C HIS A 217 -3.96 5.49 -15.91
N ASN A 218 -3.84 4.19 -16.20
CA ASN A 218 -3.91 3.66 -17.56
C ASN A 218 -5.31 3.73 -18.21
N TYR A 219 -6.34 4.07 -17.45
CA TYR A 219 -7.71 4.22 -17.93
C TYR A 219 -7.98 5.59 -18.59
N THR A 220 -7.08 6.57 -18.43
CA THR A 220 -7.30 7.92 -18.98
C THR A 220 -6.85 8.01 -20.41
N THR A 221 -7.74 8.51 -21.28
CA THR A 221 -7.43 8.81 -22.69
C THR A 221 -6.78 10.17 -22.87
N SER A 222 -6.73 10.99 -21.82
CA SER A 222 -6.23 12.37 -21.85
C SER A 222 -4.70 12.41 -21.87
N ALA A 223 -4.15 13.35 -22.64
CA ALA A 223 -2.72 13.71 -22.63
C ALA A 223 -2.23 14.23 -21.26
N ALA A 224 -3.14 14.53 -20.35
CA ALA A 224 -2.87 14.88 -18.95
C ALA A 224 -2.72 13.64 -18.05
N LYS A 225 -2.04 12.61 -18.54
CA LYS A 225 -1.51 11.57 -17.67
C LYS A 225 -0.49 12.26 -16.79
N ASP A 226 -0.69 12.23 -15.47
CA ASP A 226 0.34 12.61 -14.52
C ASP A 226 1.51 11.62 -14.69
N THR A 227 2.37 11.93 -15.62
CA THR A 227 3.57 11.15 -15.89
C THR A 227 4.65 11.65 -14.95
N LEU A 228 5.14 10.77 -14.11
CA LEU A 228 6.35 11.05 -13.35
C LEU A 228 7.50 11.32 -14.33
N VAL A 229 8.30 12.32 -14.06
CA VAL A 229 9.48 12.69 -14.86
C VAL A 229 10.73 12.32 -14.08
N PHE A 230 11.60 11.49 -14.66
CA PHE A 230 12.78 10.99 -13.98
C PHE A 230 13.71 12.10 -13.48
N ASP A 231 13.90 13.14 -14.29
CA ASP A 231 14.80 14.27 -13.97
C ASP A 231 14.41 15.03 -12.70
N ASP A 232 13.14 14.98 -12.29
CA ASP A 232 12.68 15.63 -11.07
C ASP A 232 13.18 14.91 -9.79
N TYR A 233 13.48 13.62 -9.90
CA TYR A 233 13.81 12.76 -8.76
C TYR A 233 15.26 12.31 -8.70
N ARG A 234 15.92 12.06 -9.84
CA ARG A 234 17.28 11.48 -9.92
C ARG A 234 18.37 12.31 -9.27
N THR A 235 18.10 13.55 -8.90
CA THR A 235 19.08 14.49 -8.35
C THR A 235 19.56 14.15 -6.94
N SER A 236 18.86 13.29 -6.20
CA SER A 236 19.29 12.83 -4.88
C SER A 236 18.59 11.53 -4.48
N GLN A 237 19.26 10.74 -3.64
CA GLN A 237 18.69 9.54 -3.02
C GLN A 237 17.41 9.85 -2.23
N GLU A 238 17.40 10.96 -1.49
CA GLU A 238 16.25 11.37 -0.68
C GLU A 238 14.99 11.59 -1.51
N LYS A 239 15.11 12.21 -2.69
CA LYS A 239 13.98 12.40 -3.61
C LYS A 239 13.47 11.08 -4.18
N MET A 240 14.39 10.18 -4.55
CA MET A 240 14.03 8.84 -5.03
C MET A 240 13.34 8.02 -3.93
N GLU A 241 13.86 8.07 -2.71
CA GLU A 241 13.22 7.41 -1.57
C GLU A 241 11.85 8.01 -1.23
N GLN A 242 11.68 9.34 -1.35
CA GLN A 242 10.38 9.97 -1.12
C GLN A 242 9.36 9.54 -2.18
N LEU A 243 9.75 9.53 -3.46
CA LEU A 243 8.92 9.03 -4.55
C LEU A 243 8.46 7.59 -4.30
N LEU A 244 9.40 6.72 -3.91
CA LEU A 244 9.11 5.33 -3.57
C LEU A 244 8.13 5.21 -2.39
N LEU A 245 8.37 5.95 -1.30
CA LEU A 245 7.52 5.92 -0.12
C LEU A 245 6.09 6.39 -0.39
N ASP A 246 5.95 7.40 -1.25
CA ASP A 246 4.64 7.90 -1.64
C ASP A 246 3.93 6.89 -2.55
N GLU A 247 4.62 6.25 -3.49
CA GLU A 247 4.03 5.21 -4.32
C GLU A 247 3.67 3.96 -3.52
N ARG A 248 4.53 3.50 -2.61
CA ARG A 248 4.20 2.40 -1.68
C ARG A 248 2.98 2.75 -0.83
N ASN A 249 2.87 4.01 -0.38
CA ASN A 249 1.73 4.45 0.40
C ASN A 249 0.43 4.47 -0.42
N ARG A 250 0.45 4.90 -1.68
CA ARG A 250 -0.70 4.83 -2.58
C ARG A 250 -1.11 3.40 -2.89
N GLU A 251 -0.15 2.59 -3.27
CA GLU A 251 -0.40 1.23 -3.74
C GLU A 251 -0.78 0.26 -2.61
N LEU A 252 -0.03 0.29 -1.50
CA LEU A 252 -0.12 -0.68 -0.41
C LEU A 252 -0.89 -0.14 0.82
N MET A 253 -1.61 0.98 0.66
CA MET A 253 -2.40 1.56 1.75
C MET A 253 -3.38 0.52 2.31
N PHE A 254 -3.44 0.42 3.64
CA PHE A 254 -4.27 -0.54 4.39
C PHE A 254 -3.91 -2.02 4.23
N GLU A 255 -2.75 -2.35 3.66
CA GLU A 255 -2.23 -3.72 3.58
C GLU A 255 -1.22 -4.05 4.70
N GLY A 256 -1.12 -3.21 5.73
CA GLY A 256 -0.24 -3.42 6.87
C GLY A 256 1.25 -3.13 6.61
N LYS A 257 1.60 -2.48 5.50
CA LYS A 257 3.00 -2.28 5.08
C LYS A 257 3.63 -1.01 5.61
N ARG A 258 2.89 0.10 5.66
CA ARG A 258 3.43 1.45 5.91
C ARG A 258 4.26 1.58 7.18
N TRP A 259 3.82 0.99 8.29
CA TRP A 259 4.57 1.04 9.54
C TRP A 259 5.94 0.39 9.40
N TYR A 260 6.00 -0.78 8.79
CA TYR A 260 7.24 -1.51 8.59
C TYR A 260 8.19 -0.84 7.61
N ASP A 261 7.68 -0.16 6.58
CA ASP A 261 8.50 0.67 5.69
C ASP A 261 9.21 1.78 6.46
N LEU A 262 8.47 2.48 7.33
CA LEU A 262 9.03 3.57 8.14
C LEU A 262 9.98 3.06 9.23
N VAL A 263 9.68 1.92 9.85
CA VAL A 263 10.57 1.25 10.82
C VAL A 263 11.87 0.81 10.15
N ARG A 264 11.80 0.22 8.95
CA ARG A 264 13.00 -0.18 8.21
C ARG A 264 13.93 0.99 7.95
N ILE A 265 13.36 2.14 7.56
CA ILE A 265 14.13 3.37 7.37
C ILE A 265 14.72 3.85 8.69
N ALA A 266 13.95 3.87 9.77
CA ALA A 266 14.43 4.30 11.09
C ALA A 266 15.58 3.42 11.62
N VAL A 267 15.49 2.10 11.42
CA VAL A 267 16.55 1.15 11.77
C VAL A 267 17.81 1.38 10.92
N ARG A 268 17.65 1.56 9.62
CA ARG A 268 18.75 1.83 8.69
C ARG A 268 19.49 3.15 9.04
N ASP A 269 18.71 4.20 9.28
CA ASP A 269 19.26 5.55 9.50
C ASP A 269 19.70 5.77 10.96
N GLY A 270 19.39 4.84 11.87
CA GLY A 270 19.71 4.93 13.30
C GLY A 270 18.96 6.06 14.02
N ASN A 271 17.86 6.56 13.44
CA ASN A 271 17.02 7.60 14.03
C ASN A 271 15.59 7.57 13.48
N ASN A 272 14.66 8.17 14.22
CA ASN A 272 13.24 8.19 13.88
C ASN A 272 12.77 9.45 13.14
N GLN A 273 13.64 10.32 12.67
CA GLN A 273 13.25 11.61 12.10
C GLN A 273 12.28 11.46 10.93
N ARG A 274 12.57 10.57 9.98
CA ARG A 274 11.71 10.33 8.82
C ARG A 274 10.39 9.66 9.22
N LEU A 275 10.44 8.69 10.13
CA LEU A 275 9.24 8.07 10.69
C LEU A 275 8.33 9.11 11.34
N VAL A 276 8.88 10.00 12.17
CA VAL A 276 8.14 11.09 12.81
C VAL A 276 7.51 12.00 11.78
N SER A 277 8.28 12.46 10.79
CA SER A 277 7.81 13.33 9.72
C SER A 277 6.64 12.70 8.96
N GLU A 278 6.82 11.47 8.48
CA GLU A 278 5.81 10.79 7.67
C GLU A 278 4.56 10.39 8.46
N ALA A 279 4.72 9.87 9.68
CA ALA A 279 3.59 9.45 10.51
C ALA A 279 2.72 10.63 10.97
N THR A 280 3.30 11.82 11.09
CA THR A 280 2.58 13.00 11.57
C THR A 280 1.87 13.78 10.48
N LYS A 281 2.19 13.57 9.20
CA LYS A 281 1.53 14.25 8.06
C LYS A 281 0.01 14.13 8.07
N LYS A 282 -0.53 13.00 8.52
CA LYS A 282 -1.98 12.74 8.54
C LYS A 282 -2.75 13.41 9.67
N TYR A 283 -2.05 13.98 10.66
CA TYR A 283 -2.68 14.58 11.83
C TYR A 283 -2.70 16.11 11.73
N GLN A 284 -3.83 16.73 12.06
CA GLN A 284 -3.96 18.18 12.16
C GLN A 284 -3.75 18.66 13.60
N ASP A 285 -4.27 17.89 14.57
CA ASP A 285 -4.25 18.22 15.99
C ASP A 285 -3.29 17.30 16.77
N LYS A 286 -2.80 17.78 17.92
CA LYS A 286 -1.93 17.01 18.85
C LYS A 286 -0.61 16.51 18.23
N VAL A 287 -0.16 17.15 17.16
CA VAL A 287 1.04 16.72 16.40
C VAL A 287 2.28 16.75 17.27
N ASN A 288 2.43 17.74 18.18
CA ASN A 288 3.62 17.89 19.01
C ASN A 288 3.78 16.73 20.02
N ALA A 289 2.70 16.32 20.70
CA ALA A 289 2.75 15.18 21.62
C ALA A 289 3.12 13.88 20.89
N LEU A 290 2.55 13.69 19.70
CA LEU A 290 2.87 12.53 18.86
C LEU A 290 4.32 12.55 18.37
N LYS A 291 4.84 13.73 17.96
CA LYS A 291 6.25 13.89 17.55
C LYS A 291 7.20 13.53 18.68
N ILE A 292 6.94 14.03 19.90
CA ILE A 292 7.76 13.71 21.08
C ILE A 292 7.78 12.20 21.34
N LYS A 293 6.59 11.56 21.34
CA LYS A 293 6.49 10.12 21.57
C LYS A 293 7.20 9.30 20.50
N LEU A 294 7.01 9.65 19.22
CA LEU A 294 7.64 8.93 18.09
C LEU A 294 9.14 9.20 17.96
N ALA A 295 9.67 10.25 18.61
CA ALA A 295 11.10 10.55 18.60
C ALA A 295 11.92 9.57 19.45
N ASP A 296 11.29 8.87 20.41
CA ASP A 296 11.96 7.83 21.18
C ASP A 296 12.41 6.68 20.26
N PRO A 297 13.72 6.34 20.17
CA PRO A 297 14.19 5.26 19.32
C PRO A 297 13.57 3.90 19.59
N ASN A 298 13.11 3.66 20.82
CA ASN A 298 12.54 2.39 21.22
C ASN A 298 11.07 2.25 20.84
N ILE A 299 10.38 3.34 20.44
CA ILE A 299 8.95 3.31 20.10
C ILE A 299 8.63 2.43 18.89
N ILE A 300 9.61 2.20 18.02
CA ILE A 300 9.46 1.34 16.83
C ILE A 300 9.30 -0.14 17.17
N PHE A 301 9.70 -0.54 18.38
CA PHE A 301 9.55 -1.90 18.88
C PHE A 301 8.29 -2.01 19.74
N PHE A 302 7.52 -3.08 19.53
CA PHE A 302 6.30 -3.30 20.29
C PHE A 302 6.59 -3.62 21.77
N PRO A 303 5.66 -3.31 22.69
CA PRO A 303 5.79 -3.70 24.09
C PRO A 303 5.63 -5.22 24.23
N TYR A 304 6.30 -5.76 25.23
CA TYR A 304 6.03 -7.14 25.66
C TYR A 304 4.67 -7.24 26.34
N ASN A 305 4.02 -8.39 26.17
CA ASN A 305 2.77 -8.67 26.87
C ASN A 305 3.00 -8.66 28.40
N LYS A 306 2.08 -8.04 29.14
CA LYS A 306 2.16 -7.96 30.61
C LYS A 306 2.23 -9.33 31.29
N GLU A 307 1.53 -10.32 30.76
CA GLU A 307 1.55 -11.68 31.34
C GLU A 307 2.92 -12.35 31.14
N GLU A 308 3.58 -12.12 30.00
CA GLU A 308 4.95 -12.64 29.78
C GLU A 308 5.97 -12.00 30.75
N LEU A 309 5.81 -10.70 31.05
CA LEU A 309 6.67 -10.02 32.05
C LEU A 309 6.48 -10.56 33.46
N LYS A 310 5.27 -11.02 33.82
CA LYS A 310 5.00 -11.59 35.13
C LYS A 310 5.66 -12.96 35.33
N VAL A 311 5.74 -13.77 34.30
CA VAL A 311 6.26 -15.15 34.37
C VAL A 311 7.75 -15.24 34.06
N ASN A 312 8.33 -14.24 33.40
CA ASN A 312 9.75 -14.23 33.06
C ASN A 312 10.49 -13.04 33.74
N PRO A 313 11.17 -13.25 34.86
CA PRO A 313 11.83 -12.16 35.60
C PRO A 313 13.04 -11.56 34.86
N PHE A 314 13.53 -12.23 33.81
CA PHE A 314 14.62 -11.72 32.97
C PHE A 314 14.14 -10.82 31.82
N LEU A 315 12.83 -10.80 31.55
CA LEU A 315 12.24 -9.98 30.51
C LEU A 315 11.99 -8.56 31.02
N LYS A 316 12.59 -7.56 30.38
CA LYS A 316 12.38 -6.15 30.73
C LYS A 316 11.50 -5.49 29.68
N GLN A 317 10.54 -4.69 30.13
CA GLN A 317 9.69 -3.92 29.22
C GLN A 317 10.50 -2.96 28.38
N ASN A 318 10.02 -2.73 27.16
CA ASN A 318 10.54 -1.67 26.30
C ASN A 318 10.32 -0.31 26.99
N SER A 319 11.40 0.45 27.16
CA SER A 319 11.42 1.74 27.87
C SER A 319 10.47 2.79 27.31
N ALA A 320 10.13 2.73 26.00
CA ALA A 320 9.18 3.64 25.38
C ALA A 320 7.73 3.48 25.88
N TYR A 321 7.42 2.38 26.57
CA TYR A 321 6.07 2.07 27.09
C TYR A 321 5.96 2.16 28.60
N GLY A 322 7.00 2.65 29.29
CA GLY A 322 7.03 2.85 30.75
C GLY A 322 7.08 1.56 31.56
N ASN A 323 7.26 1.69 32.86
CA ASN A 323 7.08 0.58 33.78
C ASN A 323 5.58 0.33 33.98
N THR A 324 5.20 -0.94 34.00
CA THR A 324 3.81 -1.41 34.10
C THR A 324 3.06 -0.98 35.37
N GLU A 325 3.72 -0.33 36.32
CA GLU A 325 3.15 0.11 37.58
C GLU A 325 2.32 1.41 37.49
N GLU A 326 2.45 2.20 36.39
CA GLU A 326 1.73 3.47 36.24
C GLU A 326 0.34 3.36 35.61
N PHE A 327 -0.10 2.18 35.19
CA PHE A 327 -1.40 1.99 34.51
C PHE A 327 -2.46 1.27 35.35
N GLU A 328 -2.24 1.08 36.64
CA GLU A 328 -3.22 0.47 37.57
C GLU A 328 -3.97 1.55 38.40
N GLN A 329 -4.06 2.82 37.96
CA GLN A 329 -4.89 3.83 38.61
C GLN A 329 -6.04 4.25 37.70
#